data_364bffad9ad749098eecc63ec15b6136
#
_entry.id   364bffad9ad749098eecc63ec15b6136
#
_cell.length_a   1.000
_cell.length_b   1.000
_cell.length_c   1.000
_cell.angle_alpha   90.00
_cell.angle_beta   90.00
_cell.angle_gamma   90.00
#
_symmetry.space_group_name_H-M   'P 1'
#
loop_
_entity.id
_entity.type
_entity.pdbx_description
1 polymer ?
#
loop_
_entity_poly.entity_id
_entity_poly.type
_entity_poly.pdbx_seq_one_letter_code
_entity_poly.pdbx_strand_id
1 'polypeptide(L)'
;MDTPSTTVQRSHPLNCWRAFLLASAAFSGWLASASAIDLRQLAGVSRSDQVGGLRLALTQGALAAVGKLGVPDGFFGNPEVRIPLPGKVKKAESMLRMLGYGGQVDSLVQSMNHAAEAAVPEAKILLVDSIRQMSITDVAAILTGGPDSATQYFRRTTGTKLTEKFLPIVRRSTSQLGVTQRYNELGGKLAQVGLLGPEESTIEGYVTQKTLDGLFLMISKEEAAIRQNPLGQTSRLLQRVFGALAH
;
A
#
# COMPACT_ATOMS: atom_id res chain seq x y z
N MET A 1 34.29 -62.45 -41.91
CA MET A 1 34.17 -61.61 -43.07
C MET A 1 33.93 -60.21 -42.57
N ASP A 2 34.97 -59.67 -42.32
CA ASP A 2 35.68 -58.44 -42.75
C ASP A 2 35.07 -57.12 -42.15
N THR A 3 35.81 -56.70 -41.16
CA THR A 3 35.91 -55.27 -40.78
C THR A 3 36.72 -54.55 -41.86
N PRO A 4 36.57 -53.22 -42.05
CA PRO A 4 37.78 -52.47 -41.72
C PRO A 4 37.48 -51.19 -40.90
N SER A 5 38.49 -50.97 -40.09
CA SER A 5 38.86 -49.75 -39.38
C SER A 5 39.06 -48.57 -40.31
N THR A 6 38.70 -47.38 -39.85
CA THR A 6 39.28 -46.13 -40.37
C THR A 6 39.44 -45.10 -39.26
N THR A 7 40.60 -45.04 -38.80
CA THR A 7 41.54 -44.00 -38.35
C THR A 7 40.98 -42.62 -38.00
N VAL A 8 41.23 -42.29 -36.74
CA VAL A 8 41.28 -41.00 -36.13
C VAL A 8 42.27 -40.05 -36.80
N GLN A 9 41.90 -38.88 -37.18
CA GLN A 9 42.84 -37.81 -37.45
C GLN A 9 42.53 -36.57 -36.60
N ARG A 10 43.38 -36.37 -35.60
CA ARG A 10 43.50 -35.13 -34.83
C ARG A 10 44.12 -34.04 -35.72
N SER A 11 43.51 -32.89 -35.76
CA SER A 11 44.19 -31.65 -36.13
C SER A 11 43.66 -30.50 -35.27
N HIS A 12 44.44 -30.08 -34.28
CA HIS A 12 44.43 -28.71 -33.79
C HIS A 12 45.02 -27.80 -34.89
N PRO A 13 44.51 -26.58 -35.04
CA PRO A 13 45.28 -25.44 -34.53
C PRO A 13 44.45 -24.34 -33.91
N LEU A 14 44.89 -23.87 -32.79
CA LEU A 14 45.29 -22.50 -32.42
C LEU A 14 44.90 -21.39 -33.42
N ASN A 15 44.32 -20.31 -32.83
CA ASN A 15 44.13 -18.98 -33.39
C ASN A 15 42.73 -18.60 -33.87
N CYS A 16 41.83 -18.38 -32.90
CA CYS A 16 40.70 -17.44 -33.06
C CYS A 16 40.45 -16.65 -31.77
N TRP A 17 41.51 -16.19 -31.15
CA TRP A 17 41.43 -15.36 -29.91
C TRP A 17 41.82 -13.91 -30.18
N ARG A 18 41.41 -13.36 -31.33
CA ARG A 18 41.72 -11.95 -31.68
C ARG A 18 40.56 -11.16 -32.34
N ALA A 19 39.31 -11.54 -32.14
CA ALA A 19 38.19 -10.81 -32.73
C ALA A 19 36.98 -10.60 -31.75
N PHE A 20 37.23 -10.46 -30.43
CA PHE A 20 36.17 -10.20 -29.46
C PHE A 20 36.49 -9.04 -28.49
N LEU A 21 37.19 -8.02 -28.99
CA LEU A 21 37.54 -6.84 -28.22
C LEU A 21 37.14 -5.54 -28.95
N LEU A 22 35.91 -5.39 -29.41
CA LEU A 22 35.37 -4.09 -29.87
C LEU A 22 33.83 -4.07 -29.93
N ALA A 23 33.12 -4.60 -28.92
CA ALA A 23 31.68 -4.44 -28.80
C ALA A 23 31.23 -4.29 -27.34
N SER A 24 32.00 -3.60 -26.50
CA SER A 24 31.69 -3.32 -25.09
C SER A 24 31.72 -1.82 -24.79
N ALA A 25 30.99 -1.02 -25.56
CA ALA A 25 30.87 0.42 -25.32
C ALA A 25 29.51 0.98 -25.77
N ALA A 26 28.38 0.33 -25.38
CA ALA A 26 27.07 0.90 -25.63
C ALA A 26 26.01 0.38 -24.66
N PHE A 27 26.36 -0.05 -23.44
CA PHE A 27 25.37 -0.44 -22.42
C PHE A 27 25.61 0.29 -21.09
N SER A 28 26.05 1.53 -21.17
CA SER A 28 26.26 2.42 -20.02
C SER A 28 25.36 3.66 -20.18
N GLY A 29 24.07 3.54 -19.97
CA GLY A 29 23.22 4.73 -20.15
C GLY A 29 21.79 4.62 -19.65
N TRP A 30 21.45 3.59 -18.89
CA TRP A 30 20.14 3.55 -18.23
C TRP A 30 20.27 3.27 -16.72
N LEU A 31 21.15 4.02 -16.08
CA LEU A 31 20.95 4.32 -14.68
C LEU A 31 19.82 5.33 -14.67
N ALA A 32 18.63 4.85 -14.27
CA ALA A 32 17.50 5.70 -13.92
C ALA A 32 18.04 6.80 -13.02
N SER A 33 18.05 8.03 -13.51
CA SER A 33 18.22 9.22 -12.71
C SER A 33 17.08 9.22 -11.72
N ALA A 34 17.27 8.65 -10.54
CA ALA A 34 16.51 9.01 -9.38
C ALA A 34 16.71 10.52 -9.29
N SER A 35 15.69 11.29 -9.68
CA SER A 35 15.70 12.74 -9.67
C SER A 35 15.97 13.16 -8.24
N ALA A 36 17.25 13.43 -7.94
CA ALA A 36 17.63 14.12 -6.71
C ALA A 36 16.90 15.45 -6.79
N ILE A 37 15.92 15.66 -5.93
CA ILE A 37 15.15 16.89 -5.80
C ILE A 37 16.18 18.01 -5.62
N ASP A 38 16.27 18.93 -6.58
CA ASP A 38 17.23 20.00 -6.53
C ASP A 38 16.81 21.01 -5.44
N LEU A 39 17.44 20.89 -4.27
CA LEU A 39 17.23 21.79 -3.13
C LEU A 39 17.44 23.28 -3.49
N ARG A 40 18.15 23.59 -4.59
CA ARG A 40 18.33 24.96 -5.09
C ARG A 40 17.02 25.57 -5.59
N GLN A 41 16.08 24.77 -6.08
CA GLN A 41 14.78 25.29 -6.55
C GLN A 41 13.88 25.67 -5.37
N LEU A 42 14.01 24.99 -4.22
CA LEU A 42 13.34 25.39 -2.99
C LEU A 42 13.90 26.69 -2.38
N ALA A 43 15.09 27.13 -2.77
CA ALA A 43 15.70 28.37 -2.25
C ALA A 43 14.90 29.64 -2.62
N GLY A 44 14.06 29.60 -3.67
CA GLY A 44 13.14 30.66 -4.04
C GLY A 44 11.80 30.67 -3.29
N VAL A 45 11.49 29.62 -2.52
CA VAL A 45 10.24 29.50 -1.75
C VAL A 45 10.55 29.71 -0.26
N SER A 46 9.85 30.65 0.39
CA SER A 46 10.10 30.89 1.81
C SER A 46 9.87 29.63 2.64
N ARG A 47 10.63 29.48 3.73
CA ARG A 47 10.48 28.32 4.63
C ARG A 47 9.06 28.20 5.23
N SER A 48 8.42 29.34 5.48
CA SER A 48 7.02 29.40 5.92
C SER A 48 6.06 28.88 4.84
N ASP A 49 6.30 29.21 3.57
CA ASP A 49 5.50 28.73 2.44
C ASP A 49 5.68 27.23 2.24
N GLN A 50 6.91 26.71 2.38
CA GLN A 50 7.19 25.27 2.31
C GLN A 50 6.41 24.51 3.39
N VAL A 51 6.45 24.96 4.64
CA VAL A 51 5.72 24.35 5.76
C VAL A 51 4.20 24.44 5.54
N GLY A 52 3.69 25.63 5.17
CA GLY A 52 2.27 25.87 4.93
C GLY A 52 1.74 25.05 3.76
N GLY A 53 2.48 25.03 2.64
CA GLY A 53 2.12 24.25 1.46
C GLY A 53 2.08 22.75 1.72
N LEU A 54 3.12 22.20 2.36
CA LEU A 54 3.14 20.78 2.70
C LEU A 54 1.97 20.41 3.62
N ARG A 55 1.75 21.18 4.71
CA ARG A 55 0.64 20.90 5.64
C ARG A 55 -0.71 20.95 4.94
N LEU A 56 -0.92 21.88 4.03
CA LEU A 56 -2.17 21.95 3.24
C LEU A 56 -2.33 20.75 2.34
N ALA A 57 -1.27 20.36 1.60
CA ALA A 57 -1.28 19.18 0.74
C ALA A 57 -1.62 17.89 1.51
N LEU A 58 -0.92 17.69 2.62
CA LEU A 58 -1.13 16.51 3.47
C LEU A 58 -2.54 16.48 4.08
N THR A 59 -3.07 17.65 4.46
CA THR A 59 -4.45 17.75 4.95
C THR A 59 -5.44 17.37 3.86
N GLN A 60 -5.29 17.90 2.65
CA GLN A 60 -6.16 17.56 1.52
C GLN A 60 -6.07 16.08 1.16
N GLY A 61 -4.87 15.53 1.03
CA GLY A 61 -4.66 14.11 0.71
C GLY A 61 -5.23 13.18 1.79
N ALA A 62 -4.99 13.49 3.06
CA ALA A 62 -5.53 12.71 4.18
C ALA A 62 -7.07 12.73 4.22
N LEU A 63 -7.67 13.91 4.02
CA LEU A 63 -9.14 14.05 3.99
C LEU A 63 -9.74 13.38 2.76
N ALA A 64 -9.08 13.43 1.60
CA ALA A 64 -9.52 12.74 0.39
C ALA A 64 -9.49 11.21 0.59
N ALA A 65 -8.43 10.66 1.17
CA ALA A 65 -8.33 9.24 1.49
C ALA A 65 -9.43 8.79 2.46
N VAL A 66 -9.64 9.54 3.55
CA VAL A 66 -10.73 9.27 4.51
C VAL A 66 -12.10 9.37 3.84
N GLY A 67 -12.33 10.39 3.01
CA GLY A 67 -13.59 10.59 2.30
C GLY A 67 -13.90 9.49 1.28
N LYS A 68 -12.89 8.93 0.61
CA LYS A 68 -13.06 7.83 -0.34
C LYS A 68 -13.36 6.50 0.36
N LEU A 69 -12.80 6.27 1.54
CA LEU A 69 -12.91 5.00 2.25
C LEU A 69 -14.03 4.95 3.28
N GLY A 70 -14.36 6.08 3.90
CA GLY A 70 -15.35 6.17 4.97
C GLY A 70 -16.80 6.34 4.49
N VAL A 71 -17.12 5.87 3.29
CA VAL A 71 -18.44 5.88 2.68
C VAL A 71 -18.90 4.46 2.38
N PRO A 72 -20.20 4.21 2.18
CA PRO A 72 -20.67 2.90 1.73
C PRO A 72 -19.92 2.42 0.49
N ASP A 73 -19.48 1.16 0.51
CA ASP A 73 -18.67 0.52 -0.51
C ASP A 73 -17.29 1.15 -0.77
N GLY A 74 -16.81 2.02 0.12
CA GLY A 74 -15.47 2.62 0.02
C GLY A 74 -14.34 1.59 0.13
N PHE A 75 -14.55 0.50 0.90
CA PHE A 75 -13.69 -0.69 0.92
C PHE A 75 -14.25 -1.80 0.05
N PHE A 76 -15.53 -2.15 0.23
CA PHE A 76 -16.11 -3.29 -0.45
C PHE A 76 -16.11 -3.16 -1.97
N GLY A 77 -16.45 -1.98 -2.49
CA GLY A 77 -16.48 -1.66 -3.92
C GLY A 77 -15.12 -1.33 -4.53
N ASN A 78 -14.07 -1.16 -3.71
CA ASN A 78 -12.75 -0.79 -4.19
C ASN A 78 -11.79 -2.00 -4.15
N PRO A 79 -11.42 -2.59 -5.30
CA PRO A 79 -10.59 -3.80 -5.36
C PRO A 79 -9.20 -3.64 -4.75
N GLU A 80 -8.68 -2.41 -4.64
CA GLU A 80 -7.32 -2.14 -4.13
C GLU A 80 -7.23 -2.24 -2.60
N VAL A 81 -8.33 -1.98 -1.91
CA VAL A 81 -8.40 -1.96 -0.44
C VAL A 81 -9.39 -2.96 0.13
N ARG A 82 -10.18 -3.61 -0.72
CA ARG A 82 -11.17 -4.59 -0.30
C ARG A 82 -10.54 -5.65 0.60
N ILE A 83 -11.09 -5.81 1.78
CA ILE A 83 -10.62 -6.76 2.78
C ILE A 83 -11.08 -8.17 2.40
N PRO A 84 -10.16 -9.07 2.07
CA PRO A 84 -10.49 -10.46 1.75
C PRO A 84 -10.73 -11.28 3.03
N LEU A 85 -11.15 -12.54 2.86
CA LEU A 85 -11.18 -13.49 3.96
C LEU A 85 -9.79 -13.65 4.62
N PRO A 86 -9.72 -13.83 5.95
CA PRO A 86 -8.46 -14.08 6.63
C PRO A 86 -7.89 -15.46 6.31
N GLY A 87 -6.58 -15.55 6.28
CA GLY A 87 -5.67 -16.67 6.13
C GLY A 87 -6.23 -18.03 5.75
N LYS A 88 -6.59 -18.84 6.75
CA LYS A 88 -7.03 -20.23 6.56
C LYS A 88 -8.41 -20.32 5.90
N VAL A 89 -9.34 -19.43 6.26
CA VAL A 89 -10.67 -19.38 5.63
C VAL A 89 -10.56 -19.00 4.15
N LYS A 90 -9.64 -18.09 3.81
CA LYS A 90 -9.33 -17.74 2.40
C LYS A 90 -8.84 -18.96 1.60
N LYS A 91 -7.97 -19.77 2.19
CA LYS A 91 -7.47 -20.99 1.52
C LYS A 91 -8.57 -22.02 1.24
N ALA A 92 -9.58 -22.06 2.10
CA ALA A 92 -10.72 -22.98 1.98
C ALA A 92 -11.93 -22.37 1.25
N GLU A 93 -11.83 -21.14 0.75
CA GLU A 93 -12.96 -20.43 0.12
C GLU A 93 -13.62 -21.22 -1.00
N SER A 94 -12.83 -21.79 -1.93
CA SER A 94 -13.37 -22.58 -3.04
C SER A 94 -14.15 -23.80 -2.57
N MET A 95 -13.65 -24.48 -1.54
CA MET A 95 -14.32 -25.63 -0.94
C MET A 95 -15.63 -25.23 -0.26
N LEU A 96 -15.63 -24.13 0.51
CA LEU A 96 -16.85 -23.60 1.13
C LEU A 96 -17.91 -23.26 0.08
N ARG A 97 -17.53 -22.68 -1.03
CA ARG A 97 -18.43 -22.36 -2.14
C ARG A 97 -19.01 -23.63 -2.79
N MET A 98 -18.20 -24.66 -3.02
CA MET A 98 -18.65 -25.96 -3.55
C MET A 98 -19.62 -26.68 -2.58
N LEU A 99 -19.46 -26.50 -1.28
CA LEU A 99 -20.33 -27.03 -0.24
C LEU A 99 -21.62 -26.20 -0.02
N GLY A 100 -21.86 -25.16 -0.84
CA GLY A 100 -23.08 -24.35 -0.77
C GLY A 100 -23.00 -23.16 0.21
N TYR A 101 -21.84 -22.86 0.82
CA TYR A 101 -21.67 -21.77 1.77
C TYR A 101 -21.24 -20.44 1.10
N GLY A 102 -21.38 -20.31 -0.24
CA GLY A 102 -20.97 -19.12 -0.99
C GLY A 102 -21.61 -17.84 -0.48
N GLY A 103 -22.92 -17.85 -0.21
CA GLY A 103 -23.65 -16.71 0.33
C GLY A 103 -23.15 -16.25 1.71
N GLN A 104 -22.77 -17.19 2.60
CA GLN A 104 -22.18 -16.84 3.90
C GLN A 104 -20.80 -16.25 3.77
N VAL A 105 -19.98 -16.76 2.83
CA VAL A 105 -18.67 -16.22 2.49
C VAL A 105 -18.80 -14.76 2.00
N ASP A 106 -19.70 -14.51 1.06
CA ASP A 106 -19.91 -13.17 0.49
C ASP A 106 -20.43 -12.19 1.55
N SER A 107 -21.38 -12.63 2.38
CA SER A 107 -21.90 -11.82 3.50
C SER A 107 -20.81 -11.51 4.55
N LEU A 108 -19.90 -12.44 4.82
CA LEU A 108 -18.77 -12.20 5.74
C LEU A 108 -17.82 -11.16 5.17
N VAL A 109 -17.41 -11.30 3.90
CA VAL A 109 -16.52 -10.34 3.23
C VAL A 109 -17.17 -8.94 3.21
N GLN A 110 -18.43 -8.83 2.84
CA GLN A 110 -19.16 -7.56 2.83
C GLN A 110 -19.19 -6.93 4.22
N SER A 111 -19.56 -7.69 5.24
CA SER A 111 -19.66 -7.19 6.62
C SER A 111 -18.31 -6.73 7.19
N MET A 112 -17.21 -7.41 6.88
CA MET A 112 -15.86 -6.98 7.27
C MET A 112 -15.50 -5.63 6.64
N ASN A 113 -15.80 -5.44 5.37
CA ASN A 113 -15.52 -4.20 4.67
C ASN A 113 -16.38 -3.03 5.18
N HIS A 114 -17.66 -3.26 5.44
CA HIS A 114 -18.53 -2.24 6.04
C HIS A 114 -18.08 -1.86 7.46
N ALA A 115 -17.52 -2.80 8.24
CA ALA A 115 -16.94 -2.48 9.54
C ALA A 115 -15.70 -1.57 9.40
N ALA A 116 -14.88 -1.77 8.37
CA ALA A 116 -13.75 -0.90 8.05
C ALA A 116 -14.22 0.51 7.65
N GLU A 117 -15.20 0.60 6.78
CA GLU A 117 -15.82 1.86 6.33
C GLU A 117 -16.33 2.69 7.50
N ALA A 118 -16.96 2.04 8.48
CA ALA A 118 -17.46 2.69 9.69
C ALA A 118 -16.36 3.24 10.61
N ALA A 119 -15.16 2.65 10.58
CA ALA A 119 -14.04 3.06 11.43
C ALA A 119 -13.22 4.22 10.85
N VAL A 120 -13.05 4.27 9.53
CA VAL A 120 -12.15 5.22 8.86
C VAL A 120 -12.44 6.71 9.15
N PRO A 121 -13.68 7.19 9.28
CA PRO A 121 -13.93 8.60 9.59
C PRO A 121 -13.21 9.11 10.84
N GLU A 122 -12.97 8.25 11.84
CA GLU A 122 -12.26 8.59 13.07
C GLU A 122 -10.77 8.91 12.84
N ALA A 123 -10.21 8.49 11.71
CA ALA A 123 -8.82 8.82 11.37
C ALA A 123 -8.62 10.32 11.12
N LYS A 124 -9.65 11.05 10.70
CA LYS A 124 -9.57 12.46 10.33
C LYS A 124 -8.90 13.31 11.39
N ILE A 125 -9.35 13.20 12.65
CA ILE A 125 -8.82 14.01 13.76
C ILE A 125 -7.35 13.71 13.99
N LEU A 126 -6.97 12.43 14.08
CA LEU A 126 -5.60 12.01 14.36
C LEU A 126 -4.62 12.39 13.24
N LEU A 127 -5.05 12.29 11.99
CA LEU A 127 -4.23 12.68 10.84
C LEU A 127 -4.01 14.20 10.81
N VAL A 128 -5.07 14.99 11.01
CA VAL A 128 -4.98 16.47 11.05
C VAL A 128 -4.12 16.93 12.21
N ASP A 129 -4.27 16.34 13.39
CA ASP A 129 -3.46 16.70 14.56
C ASP A 129 -1.99 16.33 14.38
N SER A 130 -1.70 15.19 13.74
CA SER A 130 -0.33 14.82 13.37
C SER A 130 0.31 15.87 12.44
N ILE A 131 -0.45 16.37 11.44
CA ILE A 131 0.02 17.43 10.53
C ILE A 131 0.30 18.73 11.29
N ARG A 132 -0.56 19.12 12.24
CA ARG A 132 -0.37 20.34 13.04
C ARG A 132 0.89 20.26 13.91
N GLN A 133 1.18 19.07 14.45
CA GLN A 133 2.33 18.81 15.32
C GLN A 133 3.65 18.58 14.56
N MET A 134 3.61 18.55 13.23
CA MET A 134 4.76 18.31 12.36
C MET A 134 5.88 19.34 12.61
N SER A 135 7.07 18.87 12.90
CA SER A 135 8.26 19.70 13.07
C SER A 135 8.83 20.19 11.73
N ILE A 136 9.70 21.19 11.78
CA ILE A 136 10.43 21.65 10.58
C ILE A 136 11.29 20.54 9.98
N THR A 137 11.86 19.69 10.84
CA THR A 137 12.66 18.53 10.41
C THR A 137 11.80 17.50 9.66
N ASP A 138 10.57 17.24 10.14
CA ASP A 138 9.63 16.35 9.44
C ASP A 138 9.26 16.93 8.07
N VAL A 139 8.99 18.24 7.99
CA VAL A 139 8.69 18.92 6.73
C VAL A 139 9.85 18.73 5.73
N ALA A 140 11.08 18.99 6.15
CA ALA A 140 12.26 18.80 5.30
C ALA A 140 12.38 17.34 4.84
N ALA A 141 12.25 16.38 5.77
CA ALA A 141 12.34 14.95 5.47
C ALA A 141 11.26 14.49 4.47
N ILE A 142 10.04 15.02 4.55
CA ILE A 142 8.97 14.70 3.60
C ILE A 142 9.20 15.34 2.24
N LEU A 143 9.62 16.60 2.18
CA LEU A 143 9.85 17.30 0.91
C LEU A 143 11.02 16.71 0.13
N THR A 144 12.10 16.32 0.82
CA THR A 144 13.31 15.73 0.20
C THR A 144 13.30 14.21 0.14
N GLY A 145 12.31 13.58 0.76
CA GLY A 145 12.20 12.12 0.85
C GLY A 145 11.59 11.47 -0.39
N GLY A 146 11.49 10.14 -0.34
CA GLY A 146 10.92 9.31 -1.40
C GLY A 146 9.43 9.54 -1.65
N PRO A 147 8.85 8.83 -2.63
CA PRO A 147 7.48 9.05 -3.09
C PRO A 147 6.41 8.77 -2.04
N ASP A 148 6.75 8.07 -0.96
CA ASP A 148 5.84 7.69 0.14
C ASP A 148 6.25 8.29 1.50
N SER A 149 7.14 9.28 1.53
CA SER A 149 7.71 9.85 2.76
C SER A 149 6.65 10.45 3.69
N ALA A 150 5.60 11.08 3.16
CA ALA A 150 4.48 11.57 3.95
C ALA A 150 3.63 10.41 4.52
N THR A 151 3.41 9.36 3.75
CA THR A 151 2.71 8.16 4.21
C THR A 151 3.47 7.47 5.34
N GLN A 152 4.80 7.37 5.25
CA GLN A 152 5.65 6.84 6.32
C GLN A 152 5.60 7.72 7.57
N TYR A 153 5.59 9.04 7.40
CA TYR A 153 5.38 9.95 8.52
C TYR A 153 4.05 9.66 9.25
N PHE A 154 2.94 9.53 8.53
CA PHE A 154 1.64 9.20 9.13
C PHE A 154 1.65 7.83 9.81
N ARG A 155 2.21 6.79 9.18
CA ARG A 155 2.32 5.46 9.80
C ARG A 155 3.03 5.53 11.15
N ARG A 156 4.17 6.22 11.22
CA ARG A 156 4.98 6.36 12.41
C ARG A 156 4.26 7.15 13.51
N THR A 157 3.60 8.26 13.16
CA THR A 157 3.04 9.19 14.15
C THR A 157 1.62 8.87 14.59
N THR A 158 0.85 8.15 13.76
CA THR A 158 -0.57 7.90 14.01
C THR A 158 -0.95 6.42 14.09
N GLY A 159 -0.12 5.50 13.60
CA GLY A 159 -0.48 4.09 13.44
C GLY A 159 -1.02 3.43 14.73
N THR A 160 -0.30 3.53 15.83
CA THR A 160 -0.73 2.99 17.13
C THR A 160 -2.04 3.61 17.61
N LYS A 161 -2.14 4.95 17.57
CA LYS A 161 -3.34 5.68 17.98
C LYS A 161 -4.56 5.34 17.12
N LEU A 162 -4.34 5.14 15.81
CA LEU A 162 -5.40 4.70 14.91
C LEU A 162 -5.85 3.27 15.22
N THR A 163 -4.93 2.36 15.53
CA THR A 163 -5.27 1.00 15.96
C THR A 163 -6.15 1.03 17.21
N GLU A 164 -5.77 1.81 18.22
CA GLU A 164 -6.52 1.97 19.46
C GLU A 164 -7.93 2.58 19.24
N LYS A 165 -8.06 3.51 18.29
CA LYS A 165 -9.34 4.13 17.94
C LYS A 165 -10.22 3.22 17.09
N PHE A 166 -9.65 2.51 16.12
CA PHE A 166 -10.41 1.68 15.18
C PHE A 166 -10.92 0.40 15.82
N LEU A 167 -10.10 -0.25 16.65
CA LEU A 167 -10.46 -1.55 17.24
C LEU A 167 -11.84 -1.57 17.95
N PRO A 168 -12.18 -0.62 18.83
CA PRO A 168 -13.50 -0.63 19.47
C PRO A 168 -14.66 -0.37 18.48
N ILE A 169 -14.43 0.43 17.41
CA ILE A 169 -15.44 0.70 16.40
C ILE A 169 -15.63 -0.53 15.51
N VAL A 170 -14.53 -1.11 15.03
CA VAL A 170 -14.56 -2.36 14.28
C VAL A 170 -15.26 -3.45 15.10
N ARG A 171 -14.91 -3.62 16.40
CA ARG A 171 -15.55 -4.59 17.29
C ARG A 171 -17.05 -4.39 17.40
N ARG A 172 -17.50 -3.14 17.56
CA ARG A 172 -18.94 -2.82 17.59
C ARG A 172 -19.61 -3.16 16.26
N SER A 173 -19.03 -2.71 15.14
CA SER A 173 -19.58 -2.94 13.80
C SER A 173 -19.59 -4.42 13.43
N THR A 174 -18.52 -5.16 13.72
CA THR A 174 -18.43 -6.60 13.47
C THR A 174 -19.48 -7.38 14.29
N SER A 175 -19.72 -6.98 15.54
CA SER A 175 -20.76 -7.57 16.38
C SER A 175 -22.16 -7.27 15.83
N GLN A 176 -22.45 -6.02 15.46
CA GLN A 176 -23.76 -5.62 14.90
C GLN A 176 -24.06 -6.28 13.55
N LEU A 177 -23.05 -6.43 12.71
CA LEU A 177 -23.15 -7.05 11.39
C LEU A 177 -23.02 -8.59 11.44
N GLY A 178 -22.87 -9.19 12.63
CA GLY A 178 -22.74 -10.63 12.83
C GLY A 178 -21.48 -11.24 12.20
N VAL A 179 -20.40 -10.46 12.05
CA VAL A 179 -19.14 -10.90 11.44
C VAL A 179 -18.49 -12.02 12.22
N THR A 180 -18.35 -11.83 13.53
CA THR A 180 -17.74 -12.82 14.44
C THR A 180 -18.48 -14.14 14.43
N GLN A 181 -19.82 -14.10 14.46
CA GLN A 181 -20.65 -15.31 14.39
C GLN A 181 -20.45 -16.04 13.06
N ARG A 182 -20.57 -15.34 11.92
CA ARG A 182 -20.37 -15.95 10.58
C ARG A 182 -18.97 -16.51 10.40
N TYR A 183 -17.96 -15.81 10.90
CA TYR A 183 -16.58 -16.26 10.88
C TYR A 183 -16.40 -17.57 11.65
N ASN A 184 -16.95 -17.64 12.87
CA ASN A 184 -16.91 -18.84 13.71
C ASN A 184 -17.71 -20.02 13.11
N GLU A 185 -18.87 -19.74 12.50
CA GLU A 185 -19.66 -20.77 11.80
C GLU A 185 -18.88 -21.39 10.63
N LEU A 186 -18.27 -20.56 9.79
CA LEU A 186 -17.44 -21.02 8.67
C LEU A 186 -16.17 -21.73 9.18
N GLY A 187 -15.51 -21.18 10.19
CA GLY A 187 -14.36 -21.79 10.85
C GLY A 187 -14.70 -23.16 11.46
N GLY A 188 -15.85 -23.27 12.13
CA GLY A 188 -16.34 -24.54 12.67
C GLY A 188 -16.59 -25.62 11.60
N LYS A 189 -17.15 -25.23 10.44
CA LYS A 189 -17.32 -26.14 9.29
C LYS A 189 -15.96 -26.66 8.77
N LEU A 190 -14.98 -25.79 8.68
CA LEU A 190 -13.62 -26.15 8.25
C LEU A 190 -12.89 -27.00 9.28
N ALA A 191 -13.10 -26.75 10.57
CA ALA A 191 -12.54 -27.56 11.66
C ALA A 191 -13.10 -28.99 11.65
N GLN A 192 -14.39 -29.17 11.37
CA GLN A 192 -15.03 -30.50 11.25
C GLN A 192 -14.39 -31.36 10.16
N VAL A 193 -13.87 -30.77 9.11
CA VAL A 193 -13.17 -31.45 8.02
C VAL A 193 -11.64 -31.44 8.15
N GLY A 194 -11.13 -31.06 9.33
CA GLY A 194 -9.69 -31.09 9.64
C GLY A 194 -8.84 -29.99 8.96
N LEU A 195 -9.46 -28.96 8.39
CA LEU A 195 -8.76 -27.89 7.65
C LEU A 195 -8.36 -26.69 8.50
N LEU A 196 -8.89 -26.54 9.73
CA LEU A 196 -8.55 -25.45 10.64
C LEU A 196 -8.10 -25.96 12.00
N GLY A 197 -6.99 -25.39 12.48
CA GLY A 197 -6.58 -25.41 13.88
C GLY A 197 -6.92 -24.08 14.59
N PRO A 198 -6.51 -23.91 15.87
CA PRO A 198 -6.69 -22.68 16.62
C PRO A 198 -6.11 -21.47 15.86
N GLU A 199 -6.84 -20.38 15.82
CA GLU A 199 -6.40 -19.16 15.14
C GLU A 199 -5.78 -18.16 16.13
N GLU A 200 -4.65 -17.58 15.75
CA GLU A 200 -3.84 -16.73 16.65
C GLU A 200 -4.35 -15.28 16.73
N SER A 201 -5.20 -14.83 15.79
CA SER A 201 -5.71 -13.45 15.75
C SER A 201 -7.23 -13.41 15.68
N THR A 202 -7.82 -12.44 16.40
CA THR A 202 -9.27 -12.21 16.30
C THR A 202 -9.65 -11.60 14.96
N ILE A 203 -10.87 -11.86 14.50
CA ILE A 203 -11.40 -11.26 13.26
C ILE A 203 -11.41 -9.74 13.34
N GLU A 204 -11.65 -9.17 14.51
CA GLU A 204 -11.64 -7.73 14.77
C GLU A 204 -10.23 -7.15 14.60
N GLY A 205 -9.21 -7.83 15.12
CA GLY A 205 -7.80 -7.46 14.93
C GLY A 205 -7.40 -7.50 13.46
N TYR A 206 -7.80 -8.55 12.75
CA TYR A 206 -7.57 -8.67 11.32
C TYR A 206 -8.22 -7.54 10.52
N VAL A 207 -9.50 -7.26 10.74
CA VAL A 207 -10.22 -6.17 10.06
C VAL A 207 -9.58 -4.83 10.40
N THR A 208 -9.23 -4.58 11.68
CA THR A 208 -8.56 -3.33 12.09
C THR A 208 -7.25 -3.13 11.35
N GLN A 209 -6.40 -4.16 11.29
CA GLN A 209 -5.11 -4.07 10.58
C GLN A 209 -5.32 -3.81 9.08
N LYS A 210 -6.26 -4.53 8.44
CA LYS A 210 -6.59 -4.33 7.03
C LYS A 210 -7.18 -2.95 6.74
N THR A 211 -7.95 -2.40 7.67
CA THR A 211 -8.47 -1.02 7.58
C THR A 211 -7.32 -0.01 7.56
N LEU A 212 -6.33 -0.18 8.44
CA LEU A 212 -5.12 0.67 8.45
C LEU A 212 -4.29 0.51 7.18
N ASP A 213 -4.09 -0.72 6.71
CA ASP A 213 -3.37 -0.99 5.47
C ASP A 213 -4.03 -0.26 4.30
N GLY A 214 -5.36 -0.35 4.16
CA GLY A 214 -6.13 0.32 3.12
C GLY A 214 -6.08 1.85 3.25
N LEU A 215 -6.22 2.40 4.45
CA LEU A 215 -6.12 3.84 4.70
C LEU A 215 -4.76 4.38 4.26
N PHE A 216 -3.66 3.75 4.68
CA PHE A 216 -2.33 4.20 4.32
C PHE A 216 -2.00 3.98 2.84
N LEU A 217 -2.57 2.96 2.20
CA LEU A 217 -2.47 2.80 0.74
C LEU A 217 -3.15 3.97 0.02
N MET A 218 -4.36 4.36 0.44
CA MET A 218 -5.04 5.50 -0.18
C MET A 218 -4.32 6.83 0.08
N ILE A 219 -3.75 7.04 1.27
CA ILE A 219 -2.92 8.21 1.57
C ILE A 219 -1.68 8.23 0.64
N SER A 220 -1.03 7.09 0.41
CA SER A 220 0.12 6.99 -0.51
C SER A 220 -0.27 7.34 -1.95
N LYS A 221 -1.47 6.97 -2.38
CA LYS A 221 -1.97 7.33 -3.71
C LYS A 221 -2.26 8.83 -3.83
N GLU A 222 -2.85 9.44 -2.81
CA GLU A 222 -3.03 10.90 -2.78
C GLU A 222 -1.68 11.63 -2.77
N GLU A 223 -0.70 11.14 -2.00
CA GLU A 223 0.67 11.68 -2.01
C GLU A 223 1.28 11.59 -3.41
N ALA A 224 1.20 10.43 -4.06
CA ALA A 224 1.72 10.25 -5.41
C ALA A 224 1.03 11.18 -6.43
N ALA A 225 -0.30 11.34 -6.35
CA ALA A 225 -1.05 12.23 -7.22
C ALA A 225 -0.63 13.70 -7.05
N ILE A 226 -0.38 14.16 -5.81
CA ILE A 226 0.10 15.52 -5.53
C ILE A 226 1.51 15.73 -6.09
N ARG A 227 2.40 14.74 -5.93
CA ARG A 227 3.78 14.81 -6.44
C ARG A 227 3.87 14.78 -7.97
N GLN A 228 3.01 13.99 -8.63
CA GLN A 228 2.98 13.86 -10.09
C GLN A 228 2.34 15.06 -10.80
N ASN A 229 1.38 15.73 -10.18
CA ASN A 229 0.69 16.87 -10.76
C ASN A 229 0.60 18.04 -9.77
N PRO A 230 1.71 18.70 -9.44
CA PRO A 230 1.73 19.81 -8.51
C PRO A 230 0.99 21.04 -9.05
N LEU A 231 0.99 21.25 -10.36
CA LEU A 231 0.32 22.38 -11.01
C LEU A 231 -1.21 22.22 -11.11
N GLY A 232 -1.70 20.99 -11.07
CA GLY A 232 -3.13 20.67 -11.02
C GLY A 232 -3.78 20.95 -9.68
N GLN A 233 -3.01 21.35 -8.65
CA GLN A 233 -3.54 21.67 -7.35
C GLN A 233 -4.29 23.01 -7.35
N THR A 234 -5.41 23.09 -6.65
CA THR A 234 -6.25 24.30 -6.59
C THR A 234 -5.62 25.45 -5.81
N SER A 235 -4.62 25.17 -4.96
CA SER A 235 -3.93 26.17 -4.15
C SER A 235 -2.65 26.67 -4.81
N ARG A 236 -2.54 28.00 -4.98
CA ARG A 236 -1.30 28.65 -5.44
C ARG A 236 -0.08 28.32 -4.57
N LEU A 237 -0.30 28.08 -3.28
CA LEU A 237 0.77 27.71 -2.35
C LEU A 237 1.30 26.32 -2.67
N LEU A 238 0.40 25.35 -2.93
CA LEU A 238 0.78 23.99 -3.36
C LEU A 238 1.53 24.00 -4.69
N GLN A 239 1.04 24.78 -5.67
CA GLN A 239 1.70 24.93 -6.96
C GLN A 239 3.12 25.47 -6.81
N ARG A 240 3.36 26.45 -5.94
CA ARG A 240 4.71 27.00 -5.69
C ARG A 240 5.64 25.98 -5.03
N VAL A 241 5.18 25.28 -3.99
CA VAL A 241 6.00 24.35 -3.22
C VAL A 241 6.31 23.09 -4.04
N PHE A 242 5.30 22.45 -4.60
CA PHE A 242 5.47 21.20 -5.33
C PHE A 242 5.88 21.40 -6.79
N GLY A 243 5.54 22.54 -7.41
CA GLY A 243 6.05 22.90 -8.72
C GLY A 243 7.57 23.11 -8.72
N ALA A 244 8.12 23.65 -7.63
CA ALA A 244 9.56 23.78 -7.45
C ALA A 244 10.28 22.42 -7.23
N LEU A 245 9.55 21.35 -6.95
CA LEU A 245 10.09 19.98 -6.78
C LEU A 245 9.97 19.12 -8.05
N ALA A 246 9.19 19.57 -9.06
CA ALA A 246 8.85 18.78 -10.24
C ALA A 246 9.85 18.91 -11.40
N HIS A 247 10.89 19.72 -11.26
CA HIS A 247 11.97 19.94 -12.22
C HIS A 247 13.30 19.44 -11.67
#